data_3cde74db777df2fccfdd32ce1948ccfe
#
_entry.id   3cde74db777df2fccfdd32ce1948ccfe
#
_cell.length_a   1.000
_cell.length_b   1.000
_cell.length_c   1.000
_cell.angle_alpha   90.00
_cell.angle_beta   90.00
_cell.angle_gamma   90.00
#
_symmetry.space_group_name_H-M   'P 1'
#
loop_
_entity.id
_entity.type
_entity.pdbx_description
1 polymer ?
#
loop_
_entity_poly.entity_id
_entity_poly.type
_entity_poly.pdbx_seq_one_letter_code
_entity_poly.pdbx_strand_id
1 'polypeptide(L)'
;MPAFEMPLDELVQRRTGTRTPDDLREFWSGTLAEARGVAAEPKAEPVETGLRLVRTWDVTFSGYGGDPVRAWYHLPADASDSAPVVVHYQGYGGGRGLAHQVPWWTMAGFACLEVDTRGQGSGHTTGDTPDPAGSGPAHPGYMTRGILDPQTYYYRRVFTDALLAVDAVKTLPGADPDRIAVSGGSQGGAMAIAVSSLRDDLAAVLSDVPFLSDFRRAVEMATTKPYTELYQYLSVHRDHVERVFHTLAYFDVSVLAALAQNPALFSVALMDEICPPSTVYAAYNAYAGPKEITVYPFNDHEGGDVFHQPVQLRYLQARLAETS
;
A
#
# COMPACT_ATOMS: atom_id res chain seq x y z
N MET A 1 10.28 9.99 -23.13
CA MET A 1 11.30 9.01 -23.60
C MET A 1 10.63 7.96 -24.46
N PRO A 2 11.32 7.24 -25.37
CA PRO A 2 10.71 6.10 -26.03
C PRO A 2 10.33 5.04 -25.00
N ALA A 3 9.30 4.23 -25.31
CA ALA A 3 8.91 3.11 -24.46
C ALA A 3 10.11 2.17 -24.30
N PHE A 4 10.53 1.90 -23.06
CA PHE A 4 11.69 1.08 -22.72
C PHE A 4 11.29 -0.34 -22.30
N GLU A 5 9.99 -0.57 -22.19
CA GLU A 5 9.37 -1.80 -21.71
C GLU A 5 8.75 -2.63 -22.85
N MET A 6 8.25 -3.80 -22.47
CA MET A 6 7.54 -4.70 -23.38
C MET A 6 6.33 -4.03 -24.04
N PRO A 7 5.98 -4.44 -25.28
CA PRO A 7 4.72 -4.05 -25.88
C PRO A 7 3.50 -4.45 -25.03
N LEU A 8 2.40 -3.71 -25.15
CA LEU A 8 1.22 -3.92 -24.31
C LEU A 8 0.63 -5.33 -24.46
N ASP A 9 0.66 -5.92 -25.63
CA ASP A 9 0.20 -7.29 -25.92
C ASP A 9 1.03 -8.36 -25.21
N GLU A 10 2.30 -8.11 -24.95
CA GLU A 10 3.16 -8.96 -24.11
C GLU A 10 2.90 -8.71 -22.62
N LEU A 11 2.73 -7.44 -22.21
CA LEU A 11 2.45 -7.06 -20.83
C LEU A 11 1.17 -7.70 -20.29
N VAL A 12 0.09 -7.76 -21.07
CA VAL A 12 -1.18 -8.38 -20.63
C VAL A 12 -1.07 -9.88 -20.35
N GLN A 13 0.04 -10.51 -20.75
CA GLN A 13 0.33 -11.92 -20.50
C GLN A 13 1.47 -12.12 -19.49
N ARG A 14 2.10 -11.04 -19.03
CA ARG A 14 3.26 -11.10 -18.14
C ARG A 14 2.91 -11.83 -16.83
N ARG A 15 3.78 -12.72 -16.41
CA ARG A 15 3.74 -13.41 -15.11
C ARG A 15 5.07 -13.19 -14.39
N THR A 16 5.01 -13.11 -13.07
CA THR A 16 6.24 -13.11 -12.25
C THR A 16 7.01 -14.41 -12.37
N GLY A 17 8.33 -14.31 -12.32
CA GLY A 17 9.21 -15.46 -12.14
C GLY A 17 9.50 -15.80 -10.69
N THR A 18 8.99 -15.02 -9.74
CA THR A 18 9.20 -15.22 -8.31
C THR A 18 8.49 -16.48 -7.83
N ARG A 19 9.23 -17.41 -7.23
CA ARG A 19 8.65 -18.61 -6.62
C ARG A 19 7.95 -18.23 -5.31
N THR A 20 6.71 -18.66 -5.17
CA THR A 20 5.94 -18.52 -3.93
C THR A 20 6.60 -19.33 -2.80
N PRO A 21 6.90 -18.75 -1.63
CA PRO A 21 7.36 -19.50 -0.46
C PRO A 21 6.34 -20.55 -0.02
N ASP A 22 6.82 -21.73 0.34
CA ASP A 22 5.94 -22.85 0.67
C ASP A 22 5.11 -22.59 1.94
N ASP A 23 5.63 -21.77 2.87
CA ASP A 23 5.02 -21.36 4.15
C ASP A 23 4.43 -19.94 4.13
N LEU A 24 4.24 -19.33 2.97
CA LEU A 24 3.77 -17.93 2.85
C LEU A 24 2.49 -17.64 3.64
N ARG A 25 1.51 -18.53 3.58
CA ARG A 25 0.25 -18.37 4.32
C ARG A 25 0.43 -18.49 5.83
N GLU A 26 1.26 -19.43 6.26
CA GLU A 26 1.56 -19.64 7.68
C GLU A 26 2.34 -18.44 8.25
N PHE A 27 3.34 -17.96 7.53
CA PHE A 27 4.11 -16.76 7.88
C PHE A 27 3.20 -15.55 8.14
N TRP A 28 2.27 -15.26 7.21
CA TRP A 28 1.40 -14.10 7.36
C TRP A 28 0.29 -14.31 8.39
N SER A 29 -0.32 -15.50 8.46
CA SER A 29 -1.34 -15.78 9.48
C SER A 29 -0.75 -15.72 10.89
N GLY A 30 0.44 -16.24 11.10
CA GLY A 30 1.17 -16.13 12.37
C GLY A 30 1.50 -14.68 12.71
N THR A 31 2.05 -13.93 11.76
CA THR A 31 2.37 -12.50 11.93
C THR A 31 1.15 -11.69 12.37
N LEU A 32 0.00 -11.89 11.73
CA LEU A 32 -1.23 -11.16 12.05
C LEU A 32 -1.85 -11.59 13.38
N ALA A 33 -1.79 -12.88 13.71
CA ALA A 33 -2.27 -13.38 15.00
C ALA A 33 -1.45 -12.79 16.15
N GLU A 34 -0.12 -12.75 16.03
CA GLU A 34 0.76 -12.11 17.01
C GLU A 34 0.44 -10.62 17.18
N ALA A 35 0.32 -9.88 16.06
CA ALA A 35 0.08 -8.44 16.09
C ALA A 35 -1.29 -8.10 16.69
N ARG A 36 -2.35 -8.84 16.33
CA ARG A 36 -3.69 -8.67 16.91
C ARG A 36 -3.75 -9.05 18.39
N GLY A 37 -2.95 -10.03 18.81
CA GLY A 37 -2.88 -10.47 20.20
C GLY A 37 -2.35 -9.41 21.18
N VAL A 38 -1.63 -8.40 20.68
CA VAL A 38 -1.07 -7.29 21.48
C VAL A 38 -1.70 -5.93 21.13
N ALA A 39 -2.66 -5.91 20.22
CA ALA A 39 -3.30 -4.67 19.78
C ALA A 39 -4.19 -4.09 20.88
N ALA A 40 -4.07 -2.78 21.11
CA ALA A 40 -4.93 -2.01 21.99
C ALA A 40 -5.99 -1.25 21.16
N GLU A 41 -7.08 -0.83 21.80
CA GLU A 41 -8.10 0.00 21.17
C GLU A 41 -7.50 1.28 20.58
N PRO A 42 -7.90 1.70 19.37
CA PRO A 42 -7.44 2.94 18.77
C PRO A 42 -7.86 4.15 19.59
N LYS A 43 -7.01 5.17 19.60
CA LYS A 43 -7.33 6.48 20.19
C LYS A 43 -7.55 7.47 19.06
N ALA A 44 -8.62 8.25 19.13
CA ALA A 44 -8.96 9.29 18.18
C ALA A 44 -9.19 10.61 18.91
N GLU A 45 -8.30 11.57 18.75
CA GLU A 45 -8.36 12.88 19.40
C GLU A 45 -8.80 13.94 18.37
N PRO A 46 -9.90 14.69 18.60
CA PRO A 46 -10.35 15.73 17.68
C PRO A 46 -9.27 16.80 17.47
N VAL A 47 -9.14 17.27 16.23
CA VAL A 47 -8.18 18.32 15.86
C VAL A 47 -8.91 19.49 15.21
N GLU A 48 -8.68 20.69 15.74
CA GLU A 48 -9.19 21.94 15.18
C GLU A 48 -8.34 22.40 14.00
N THR A 49 -8.79 22.11 12.79
CA THR A 49 -8.11 22.51 11.55
C THR A 49 -8.58 23.86 11.00
N GLY A 50 -9.69 24.39 11.49
CA GLY A 50 -10.38 25.55 10.93
C GLY A 50 -11.23 25.24 9.69
N LEU A 51 -11.24 24.01 9.19
CA LEU A 51 -12.04 23.58 8.05
C LEU A 51 -13.50 23.32 8.51
N ARG A 52 -14.47 23.90 7.79
CA ARG A 52 -15.89 23.81 8.17
C ARG A 52 -16.60 22.58 7.66
N LEU A 53 -16.14 22.03 6.55
CA LEU A 53 -16.80 20.91 5.86
C LEU A 53 -16.20 19.55 6.21
N VAL A 54 -15.20 19.50 7.09
CA VAL A 54 -14.49 18.28 7.47
C VAL A 54 -14.22 18.29 8.97
N ARG A 55 -14.52 17.20 9.62
CA ARG A 55 -14.06 16.89 10.99
C ARG A 55 -12.80 16.05 10.91
N THR A 56 -11.80 16.37 11.71
CA THR A 56 -10.49 15.69 11.68
C THR A 56 -10.12 15.18 13.07
N TRP A 57 -9.53 13.98 13.12
CA TRP A 57 -8.97 13.40 14.33
C TRP A 57 -7.53 12.98 14.10
N ASP A 58 -6.71 13.15 15.12
CA ASP A 58 -5.41 12.51 15.25
C ASP A 58 -5.63 11.11 15.82
N VAL A 59 -5.36 10.10 14.99
CA VAL A 59 -5.56 8.70 15.36
C VAL A 59 -4.22 8.05 15.69
N THR A 60 -4.21 7.27 16.78
CA THR A 60 -3.13 6.37 17.12
C THR A 60 -3.70 4.97 17.28
N PHE A 61 -3.17 4.00 16.55
CA PHE A 61 -3.55 2.60 16.65
C PHE A 61 -2.31 1.71 16.83
N SER A 62 -2.51 0.49 17.31
CA SER A 62 -1.43 -0.50 17.46
C SER A 62 -1.08 -1.10 16.10
N GLY A 63 0.18 -0.98 15.69
CA GLY A 63 0.76 -1.66 14.55
C GLY A 63 1.48 -2.94 14.93
N TYR A 64 2.47 -3.35 14.12
CA TYR A 64 3.32 -4.50 14.38
C TYR A 64 3.95 -4.42 15.79
N GLY A 65 3.86 -5.52 16.54
CA GLY A 65 4.40 -5.61 17.90
C GLY A 65 3.72 -4.71 18.93
N GLY A 66 2.57 -4.12 18.63
CA GLY A 66 1.87 -3.16 19.48
C GLY A 66 2.43 -1.74 19.41
N ASP A 67 3.40 -1.49 18.53
CA ASP A 67 3.97 -0.15 18.32
C ASP A 67 2.91 0.85 17.88
N PRO A 68 2.93 2.12 18.36
CA PRO A 68 1.96 3.12 17.95
C PRO A 68 2.20 3.57 16.50
N VAL A 69 1.15 3.48 15.68
CA VAL A 69 1.10 4.03 14.33
C VAL A 69 0.12 5.19 14.30
N ARG A 70 0.50 6.27 13.63
CA ARG A 70 -0.29 7.49 13.52
C ARG A 70 -1.08 7.52 12.23
N ALA A 71 -2.24 8.17 12.25
CA ALA A 71 -3.04 8.46 11.07
C ALA A 71 -3.83 9.76 11.25
N TRP A 72 -4.20 10.41 10.14
CA TRP A 72 -5.27 11.41 10.15
C TRP A 72 -6.58 10.74 9.74
N TYR A 73 -7.63 10.95 10.52
CA TYR A 73 -8.97 10.53 10.15
C TYR A 73 -9.82 11.74 9.80
N HIS A 74 -10.32 11.78 8.58
CA HIS A 74 -11.15 12.86 8.05
C HIS A 74 -12.56 12.33 7.77
N LEU A 75 -13.57 13.04 8.26
CA LEU A 75 -14.97 12.71 8.04
C LEU A 75 -15.69 13.95 7.51
N PRO A 76 -16.50 13.87 6.44
CA PRO A 76 -17.36 14.98 6.02
C PRO A 76 -18.21 15.50 7.18
N ALA A 77 -18.36 16.81 7.32
CA ALA A 77 -19.06 17.39 8.46
C ALA A 77 -20.55 17.02 8.49
N ASP A 78 -21.14 16.79 7.32
CA ASP A 78 -22.53 16.38 7.09
C ASP A 78 -22.71 14.86 6.94
N ALA A 79 -21.63 14.08 7.14
CA ALA A 79 -21.74 12.63 7.08
C ALA A 79 -22.72 12.09 8.11
N SER A 80 -23.53 11.13 7.69
CA SER A 80 -24.34 10.28 8.58
C SER A 80 -23.46 9.52 9.57
N ASP A 81 -24.07 8.83 10.53
CA ASP A 81 -23.35 8.02 11.52
C ASP A 81 -22.71 6.75 10.92
N SER A 82 -22.77 6.57 9.60
CA SER A 82 -22.26 5.40 8.87
C SER A 82 -21.77 5.80 7.48
N ALA A 83 -20.59 6.43 7.41
CA ALA A 83 -19.96 6.82 6.16
C ALA A 83 -19.05 5.71 5.61
N PRO A 84 -19.10 5.42 4.30
CA PRO A 84 -18.13 4.50 3.69
C PRO A 84 -16.71 5.07 3.81
N VAL A 85 -15.73 4.19 3.98
CA VAL A 85 -14.37 4.57 4.35
C VAL A 85 -13.38 4.23 3.25
N VAL A 86 -12.44 5.14 3.00
CA VAL A 86 -11.21 4.87 2.24
C VAL A 86 -10.03 4.90 3.22
N VAL A 87 -9.33 3.78 3.36
CA VAL A 87 -8.03 3.73 4.05
C VAL A 87 -6.95 3.96 3.00
N HIS A 88 -6.21 5.06 3.14
CA HIS A 88 -5.20 5.47 2.17
C HIS A 88 -3.79 5.28 2.70
N TYR A 89 -2.93 4.64 1.90
CA TYR A 89 -1.53 4.34 2.20
C TYR A 89 -0.58 5.19 1.38
N GLN A 90 0.53 5.60 2.00
CA GLN A 90 1.48 6.55 1.44
C GLN A 90 2.49 5.90 0.49
N GLY A 91 2.95 6.67 -0.51
CA GLY A 91 4.08 6.32 -1.35
C GLY A 91 5.41 6.27 -0.57
N TYR A 92 6.45 5.69 -1.19
CA TYR A 92 7.77 5.54 -0.58
C TYR A 92 8.38 6.88 -0.17
N GLY A 93 8.79 6.97 1.09
CA GLY A 93 9.32 8.19 1.69
C GLY A 93 8.27 9.17 2.20
N GLY A 94 6.98 8.93 1.93
CA GLY A 94 5.89 9.77 2.42
C GLY A 94 5.41 9.40 3.81
N GLY A 95 4.70 10.32 4.44
CA GLY A 95 3.99 10.17 5.69
C GLY A 95 2.61 10.80 5.60
N ARG A 96 1.83 10.75 6.68
CA ARG A 96 0.42 11.20 6.74
C ARG A 96 0.19 12.69 6.47
N GLY A 97 1.25 13.50 6.35
CA GLY A 97 1.17 14.93 6.11
C GLY A 97 0.60 15.71 7.30
N LEU A 98 -0.06 16.83 7.00
CA LEU A 98 -0.61 17.75 8.01
C LEU A 98 -2.13 17.61 8.11
N ALA A 99 -2.69 17.82 9.30
CA ALA A 99 -4.11 17.64 9.63
C ALA A 99 -5.10 18.38 8.70
N HIS A 100 -4.67 19.48 8.06
CA HIS A 100 -5.50 20.27 7.14
C HIS A 100 -5.34 19.89 5.67
N GLN A 101 -4.47 18.93 5.34
CA GLN A 101 -4.33 18.37 3.99
C GLN A 101 -5.38 17.27 3.79
N VAL A 102 -6.62 17.70 3.56
CA VAL A 102 -7.76 16.78 3.45
C VAL A 102 -7.74 16.06 2.12
N PRO A 103 -7.81 14.72 2.12
CA PRO A 103 -7.90 13.93 0.90
C PRO A 103 -9.15 14.28 0.09
N TRP A 104 -9.05 14.25 -1.23
CA TRP A 104 -10.17 14.52 -2.11
C TRP A 104 -11.33 13.51 -1.93
N TRP A 105 -11.06 12.32 -1.42
CA TRP A 105 -12.08 11.33 -1.03
C TRP A 105 -13.11 11.89 -0.05
N THR A 106 -12.66 12.71 0.91
CA THR A 106 -13.54 13.32 1.90
C THR A 106 -14.47 14.35 1.24
N MET A 107 -14.01 15.06 0.21
CA MET A 107 -14.87 15.96 -0.58
C MET A 107 -15.90 15.18 -1.43
N ALA A 108 -15.64 13.91 -1.72
CA ALA A 108 -16.54 13.02 -2.44
C ALA A 108 -17.54 12.29 -1.53
N GLY A 109 -17.52 12.57 -0.21
CA GLY A 109 -18.47 12.02 0.76
C GLY A 109 -17.99 10.78 1.51
N PHE A 110 -16.72 10.36 1.34
CA PHE A 110 -16.14 9.23 2.07
C PHE A 110 -15.43 9.70 3.33
N ALA A 111 -15.50 8.94 4.41
CA ALA A 111 -14.52 9.04 5.47
C ALA A 111 -13.15 8.59 4.94
N CYS A 112 -12.06 9.20 5.39
CA CYS A 112 -10.72 8.82 4.94
C CYS A 112 -9.77 8.67 6.13
N LEU A 113 -9.03 7.55 6.18
CA LEU A 113 -7.92 7.31 7.09
C LEU A 113 -6.60 7.41 6.34
N GLU A 114 -5.88 8.53 6.50
CA GLU A 114 -4.54 8.75 5.95
C GLU A 114 -3.51 8.10 6.88
N VAL A 115 -3.05 6.91 6.52
CA VAL A 115 -2.15 6.11 7.36
C VAL A 115 -0.71 6.57 7.19
N ASP A 116 -0.03 6.82 8.30
CA ASP A 116 1.41 7.09 8.32
C ASP A 116 2.22 5.83 8.05
N THR A 117 3.42 5.98 7.50
CA THR A 117 4.32 4.85 7.27
C THR A 117 5.48 4.90 8.26
N ARG A 118 5.59 3.88 9.11
CA ARG A 118 6.62 3.81 10.15
C ARG A 118 8.03 4.08 9.60
N GLY A 119 8.76 4.99 10.25
CA GLY A 119 10.13 5.35 9.92
C GLY A 119 10.31 6.12 8.61
N GLN A 120 9.23 6.45 7.91
CA GLN A 120 9.21 7.29 6.70
C GLN A 120 8.68 8.70 7.02
N GLY A 121 8.42 9.52 6.00
CA GLY A 121 7.86 10.85 6.20
C GLY A 121 8.88 11.98 6.12
N SER A 122 9.92 11.83 5.28
CA SER A 122 10.90 12.89 4.99
C SER A 122 11.24 12.99 3.50
N GLY A 123 10.47 12.34 2.64
CA GLY A 123 10.63 12.39 1.19
C GLY A 123 9.80 13.51 0.56
N HIS A 124 8.49 13.43 0.62
CA HIS A 124 7.56 14.40 0.00
C HIS A 124 6.43 14.86 0.92
N THR A 125 6.10 14.09 1.96
CA THR A 125 5.16 14.47 3.02
C THR A 125 5.73 14.12 4.38
N THR A 126 5.30 14.83 5.43
CA THR A 126 5.79 14.60 6.79
C THR A 126 5.13 13.37 7.42
N GLY A 127 5.88 12.65 8.27
CA GLY A 127 5.40 11.52 9.05
C GLY A 127 5.83 11.62 10.52
N ASP A 128 5.08 10.96 11.40
CA ASP A 128 5.26 11.01 12.85
C ASP A 128 5.41 9.61 13.48
N THR A 129 5.34 8.55 12.70
CA THR A 129 5.42 7.17 13.20
C THR A 129 6.86 6.68 13.20
N PRO A 130 7.48 6.43 14.37
CA PRO A 130 8.83 5.86 14.43
C PRO A 130 8.83 4.38 14.02
N ASP A 131 10.01 3.87 13.61
CA ASP A 131 10.28 2.44 13.49
C ASP A 131 11.34 2.04 14.54
N PRO A 132 10.95 1.53 15.71
CA PRO A 132 11.87 1.23 16.80
C PRO A 132 12.72 -0.01 16.53
N ALA A 133 12.40 -0.83 15.53
CA ALA A 133 13.16 -2.01 15.20
C ALA A 133 14.49 -1.67 14.53
N GLY A 134 15.57 -2.20 15.08
CA GLY A 134 16.90 -2.13 14.47
C GLY A 134 17.04 -3.09 13.28
N SER A 135 18.05 -2.86 12.44
CA SER A 135 18.45 -3.78 11.38
C SER A 135 19.97 -3.95 11.36
N GLY A 136 20.46 -5.02 10.73
CA GLY A 136 21.88 -5.20 10.40
C GLY A 136 22.37 -4.21 9.33
N PRO A 137 23.56 -4.43 8.74
CA PRO A 137 24.07 -3.60 7.66
C PRO A 137 23.06 -3.50 6.52
N ALA A 138 22.77 -2.26 6.09
CA ALA A 138 21.78 -1.97 5.05
C ALA A 138 22.27 -0.79 4.19
N HIS A 139 21.80 -0.71 2.95
CA HIS A 139 21.96 0.48 2.11
C HIS A 139 21.04 1.59 2.62
N PRO A 140 21.42 2.89 2.55
CA PRO A 140 20.54 3.99 2.93
C PRO A 140 19.19 3.97 2.18
N GLY A 141 18.11 3.94 2.95
CA GLY A 141 16.73 3.78 2.49
C GLY A 141 16.00 2.73 3.30
N TYR A 142 14.91 2.17 2.76
CA TYR A 142 14.08 1.21 3.50
C TYR A 142 14.16 -0.21 2.91
N MET A 143 14.51 -0.34 1.63
CA MET A 143 14.42 -1.60 0.89
C MET A 143 15.32 -2.72 1.43
N THR A 144 16.41 -2.37 2.10
CA THR A 144 17.40 -3.36 2.56
C THR A 144 17.43 -3.56 4.07
N ARG A 145 16.53 -2.90 4.83
CA ARG A 145 16.47 -3.03 6.29
C ARG A 145 15.98 -4.41 6.71
N GLY A 146 16.85 -5.19 7.33
CA GLY A 146 16.54 -6.56 7.78
C GLY A 146 16.36 -7.57 6.64
N ILE A 147 16.86 -7.29 5.44
CA ILE A 147 16.58 -8.02 4.19
C ILE A 147 17.04 -9.48 4.16
N LEU A 148 17.88 -9.89 5.09
CA LEU A 148 18.39 -11.27 5.11
C LEU A 148 17.45 -12.29 5.76
N ASP A 149 16.34 -11.84 6.34
CA ASP A 149 15.39 -12.70 7.04
C ASP A 149 13.97 -12.12 6.94
N PRO A 150 12.98 -12.87 6.44
CA PRO A 150 11.59 -12.42 6.37
C PRO A 150 11.04 -11.95 7.73
N GLN A 151 11.51 -12.53 8.84
CA GLN A 151 11.07 -12.17 10.19
C GLN A 151 11.51 -10.76 10.60
N THR A 152 12.67 -10.30 10.10
CA THR A 152 13.25 -8.99 10.47
C THR A 152 13.06 -7.92 9.38
N TYR A 153 12.60 -8.33 8.20
CA TYR A 153 12.47 -7.41 7.07
C TYR A 153 11.49 -6.27 7.37
N TYR A 154 11.85 -5.07 6.96
CA TYR A 154 11.10 -3.84 7.21
C TYR A 154 9.65 -3.92 6.75
N TYR A 155 9.39 -4.47 5.57
CA TYR A 155 8.03 -4.56 5.02
C TYR A 155 7.13 -5.57 5.73
N ARG A 156 7.66 -6.48 6.56
CA ARG A 156 6.80 -7.27 7.48
C ARG A 156 6.01 -6.34 8.40
N ARG A 157 6.69 -5.33 8.97
CA ARG A 157 6.08 -4.35 9.86
C ARG A 157 5.12 -3.43 9.12
N VAL A 158 5.54 -2.91 7.96
CA VAL A 158 4.72 -1.98 7.15
C VAL A 158 3.42 -2.63 6.68
N PHE A 159 3.46 -3.85 6.16
CA PHE A 159 2.24 -4.55 5.72
C PHE A 159 1.34 -4.94 6.89
N THR A 160 1.92 -5.29 8.04
CA THR A 160 1.15 -5.53 9.26
C THR A 160 0.42 -4.26 9.73
N ASP A 161 1.09 -3.11 9.74
CA ASP A 161 0.48 -1.83 10.08
C ASP A 161 -0.69 -1.49 9.14
N ALA A 162 -0.50 -1.71 7.84
CA ALA A 162 -1.54 -1.47 6.84
C ALA A 162 -2.80 -2.32 7.08
N LEU A 163 -2.62 -3.58 7.47
CA LEU A 163 -3.73 -4.47 7.82
C LEU A 163 -4.44 -4.04 9.10
N LEU A 164 -3.68 -3.67 10.13
CA LEU A 164 -4.24 -3.22 11.41
C LEU A 164 -4.90 -1.83 11.31
N ALA A 165 -4.52 -0.99 10.36
CA ALA A 165 -5.21 0.24 10.05
C ALA A 165 -6.67 0.01 9.61
N VAL A 166 -6.94 -1.08 8.85
CA VAL A 166 -8.30 -1.47 8.48
C VAL A 166 -9.07 -2.00 9.70
N ASP A 167 -8.41 -2.73 10.59
CA ASP A 167 -9.05 -3.17 11.84
C ASP A 167 -9.40 -1.95 12.72
N ALA A 168 -8.49 -0.99 12.84
CA ALA A 168 -8.65 0.22 13.65
C ALA A 168 -9.80 1.12 13.13
N VAL A 169 -9.89 1.35 11.82
CA VAL A 169 -10.89 2.27 11.26
C VAL A 169 -12.33 1.84 11.53
N LYS A 170 -12.58 0.54 11.72
CA LYS A 170 -13.91 0.00 12.01
C LYS A 170 -14.55 0.54 13.30
N THR A 171 -13.73 1.04 14.22
CA THR A 171 -14.18 1.56 15.52
C THR A 171 -14.16 3.09 15.60
N LEU A 172 -13.77 3.77 14.51
CA LEU A 172 -13.69 5.23 14.49
C LEU A 172 -15.07 5.88 14.32
N PRO A 173 -15.24 7.12 14.84
CA PRO A 173 -16.53 7.82 14.82
C PRO A 173 -17.10 7.96 13.41
N GLY A 174 -18.33 7.49 13.17
CA GLY A 174 -19.05 7.62 11.90
C GLY A 174 -18.50 6.78 10.76
N ALA A 175 -17.55 5.88 10.99
CA ALA A 175 -17.09 4.93 10.01
C ALA A 175 -18.10 3.79 9.83
N ASP A 176 -18.30 3.36 8.58
CA ASP A 176 -19.06 2.15 8.27
C ASP A 176 -18.10 0.95 8.21
N PRO A 177 -18.19 0.00 9.16
CA PRO A 177 -17.25 -1.12 9.24
C PRO A 177 -17.40 -2.14 8.08
N ASP A 178 -18.53 -2.11 7.37
CA ASP A 178 -18.84 -3.04 6.28
C ASP A 178 -18.59 -2.44 4.89
N ARG A 179 -18.33 -1.12 4.81
CA ARG A 179 -18.08 -0.39 3.57
C ARG A 179 -16.69 0.24 3.55
N ILE A 180 -15.66 -0.61 3.57
CA ILE A 180 -14.25 -0.16 3.59
C ILE A 180 -13.57 -0.48 2.26
N ALA A 181 -12.96 0.53 1.67
CA ALA A 181 -12.02 0.39 0.56
C ALA A 181 -10.60 0.74 1.01
N VAL A 182 -9.60 0.16 0.32
CA VAL A 182 -8.19 0.53 0.50
C VAL A 182 -7.65 1.15 -0.78
N SER A 183 -6.77 2.13 -0.64
CA SER A 183 -6.23 2.90 -1.76
C SER A 183 -4.76 3.27 -1.55
N GLY A 184 -4.02 3.40 -2.63
CA GLY A 184 -2.68 3.97 -2.62
C GLY A 184 -2.00 3.91 -3.97
N GLY A 185 -0.97 4.74 -4.13
CA GLY A 185 -0.08 4.74 -5.29
C GLY A 185 1.31 4.23 -4.93
N SER A 186 1.99 3.59 -5.87
CA SER A 186 3.36 3.10 -5.68
C SER A 186 3.47 2.15 -4.48
N GLN A 187 4.23 2.48 -3.44
CA GLN A 187 4.28 1.72 -2.18
C GLN A 187 2.88 1.55 -1.57
N GLY A 188 2.06 2.59 -1.59
CA GLY A 188 0.68 2.53 -1.11
C GLY A 188 -0.17 1.56 -1.92
N GLY A 189 0.03 1.50 -3.24
CA GLY A 189 -0.62 0.53 -4.14
C GLY A 189 -0.24 -0.91 -3.80
N ALA A 190 1.05 -1.15 -3.51
CA ALA A 190 1.52 -2.44 -3.03
C ALA A 190 0.90 -2.82 -1.67
N MET A 191 0.81 -1.85 -0.74
CA MET A 191 0.15 -2.06 0.55
C MET A 191 -1.32 -2.43 0.38
N ALA A 192 -2.04 -1.76 -0.52
CA ALA A 192 -3.43 -2.07 -0.84
C ALA A 192 -3.61 -3.51 -1.37
N ILE A 193 -2.69 -3.97 -2.26
CA ILE A 193 -2.68 -5.36 -2.73
C ILE A 193 -2.37 -6.33 -1.59
N ALA A 194 -1.35 -6.06 -0.77
CA ALA A 194 -0.97 -6.91 0.36
C ALA A 194 -2.12 -7.06 1.36
N VAL A 195 -2.80 -5.95 1.68
CA VAL A 195 -3.99 -5.96 2.55
C VAL A 195 -5.10 -6.82 1.95
N SER A 196 -5.42 -6.64 0.66
CA SER A 196 -6.42 -7.46 -0.04
C SER A 196 -6.06 -8.94 -0.11
N SER A 197 -4.77 -9.27 -0.12
CA SER A 197 -4.28 -10.66 -0.17
C SER A 197 -4.44 -11.41 1.15
N LEU A 198 -4.57 -10.67 2.26
CA LEU A 198 -4.56 -11.22 3.61
C LEU A 198 -5.88 -10.98 4.36
N ARG A 199 -6.90 -10.44 3.67
CA ARG A 199 -8.27 -10.27 4.17
C ARG A 199 -9.28 -10.26 3.02
N ASP A 200 -10.52 -10.58 3.30
CA ASP A 200 -11.60 -10.78 2.31
C ASP A 200 -12.83 -9.86 2.53
N ASP A 201 -12.73 -8.91 3.47
CA ASP A 201 -13.82 -8.04 3.91
C ASP A 201 -13.71 -6.60 3.36
N LEU A 202 -13.02 -6.40 2.23
CA LEU A 202 -12.93 -5.11 1.57
C LEU A 202 -13.96 -4.98 0.45
N ALA A 203 -14.63 -3.84 0.39
CA ALA A 203 -15.55 -3.52 -0.69
C ALA A 203 -14.84 -3.20 -2.00
N ALA A 204 -13.65 -2.59 -1.93
CA ALA A 204 -12.84 -2.27 -3.10
C ALA A 204 -11.35 -2.09 -2.75
N VAL A 205 -10.51 -2.26 -3.78
CA VAL A 205 -9.06 -2.04 -3.73
C VAL A 205 -8.68 -1.13 -4.89
N LEU A 206 -8.01 -0.02 -4.61
CA LEU A 206 -7.46 0.91 -5.60
C LEU A 206 -5.94 0.85 -5.53
N SER A 207 -5.29 0.34 -6.56
CA SER A 207 -3.85 0.16 -6.61
C SER A 207 -3.26 0.82 -7.82
N ASP A 208 -2.67 2.01 -7.64
CA ASP A 208 -2.07 2.78 -8.69
C ASP A 208 -0.58 2.49 -8.80
N VAL A 209 -0.11 2.16 -10.02
CA VAL A 209 1.30 1.92 -10.34
C VAL A 209 2.06 1.18 -9.22
N PRO A 210 1.59 -0.01 -8.76
CA PRO A 210 2.09 -0.64 -7.55
C PRO A 210 3.59 -0.94 -7.58
N PHE A 211 4.28 -0.54 -6.52
CA PHE A 211 5.65 -0.87 -6.19
C PHE A 211 5.76 -2.27 -5.55
N LEU A 212 6.95 -2.74 -5.15
CA LEU A 212 7.20 -4.02 -4.47
C LEU A 212 6.66 -5.24 -5.25
N SER A 213 6.73 -5.20 -6.55
CA SER A 213 6.21 -6.22 -7.45
C SER A 213 7.30 -6.78 -8.36
N ASP A 214 7.34 -8.10 -8.54
CA ASP A 214 8.29 -8.82 -9.41
C ASP A 214 9.74 -8.32 -9.19
N PHE A 215 10.20 -8.40 -7.94
CA PHE A 215 11.42 -7.75 -7.47
C PHE A 215 12.65 -8.03 -8.34
N ARG A 216 12.84 -9.28 -8.82
CA ARG A 216 14.01 -9.60 -9.65
C ARG A 216 13.97 -8.78 -10.95
N ARG A 217 12.84 -8.79 -11.63
CA ARG A 217 12.62 -7.99 -12.85
C ARG A 217 12.79 -6.50 -12.56
N ALA A 218 12.21 -6.02 -11.48
CA ALA A 218 12.29 -4.61 -11.09
C ALA A 218 13.74 -4.16 -10.87
N VAL A 219 14.55 -4.96 -10.16
CA VAL A 219 15.97 -4.65 -9.89
C VAL A 219 16.81 -4.67 -11.17
N GLU A 220 16.52 -5.59 -12.10
CA GLU A 220 17.22 -5.69 -13.38
C GLU A 220 16.89 -4.50 -14.32
N MET A 221 15.69 -3.92 -14.19
CA MET A 221 15.23 -2.79 -15.01
C MET A 221 15.52 -1.42 -14.38
N ALA A 222 15.67 -1.37 -13.07
CA ALA A 222 15.68 -0.11 -12.32
C ALA A 222 16.87 0.79 -12.69
N THR A 223 16.56 2.01 -13.06
CA THR A 223 17.53 3.10 -13.30
C THR A 223 17.56 4.08 -12.13
N THR A 224 16.56 4.06 -11.26
CA THR A 224 16.38 5.02 -10.16
C THR A 224 15.93 4.32 -8.87
N LYS A 225 15.89 5.08 -7.76
CA LYS A 225 15.35 4.62 -6.48
C LYS A 225 13.83 4.40 -6.58
N PRO A 226 13.27 3.48 -5.73
CA PRO A 226 13.93 2.76 -4.62
C PRO A 226 14.56 1.41 -4.99
N TYR A 227 14.25 0.81 -6.14
CA TYR A 227 14.80 -0.51 -6.49
C TYR A 227 16.34 -0.55 -6.58
N THR A 228 16.98 0.57 -6.94
CA THR A 228 18.45 0.65 -6.98
C THR A 228 19.09 0.49 -5.59
N GLU A 229 18.35 0.62 -4.48
CA GLU A 229 18.87 0.30 -3.14
C GLU A 229 19.23 -1.19 -3.02
N LEU A 230 18.43 -2.07 -3.64
CA LEU A 230 18.70 -3.51 -3.71
C LEU A 230 19.93 -3.80 -4.58
N TYR A 231 19.98 -3.20 -5.76
CA TYR A 231 21.13 -3.32 -6.66
C TYR A 231 22.42 -2.91 -5.95
N GLN A 232 22.43 -1.75 -5.27
CA GLN A 232 23.62 -1.24 -4.60
C GLN A 232 24.03 -2.13 -3.42
N TYR A 233 23.07 -2.63 -2.64
CA TYR A 233 23.34 -3.61 -1.57
C TYR A 233 23.99 -4.88 -2.14
N LEU A 234 23.41 -5.47 -3.18
CA LEU A 234 23.90 -6.72 -3.78
C LEU A 234 25.22 -6.56 -4.53
N SER A 235 25.57 -5.36 -5.00
CA SER A 235 26.88 -5.09 -5.61
C SER A 235 28.03 -5.23 -4.62
N VAL A 236 27.76 -5.03 -3.33
CA VAL A 236 28.69 -5.20 -2.20
C VAL A 236 28.59 -6.62 -1.62
N HIS A 237 27.36 -7.08 -1.32
CA HIS A 237 27.07 -8.37 -0.70
C HIS A 237 26.69 -9.41 -1.76
N ARG A 238 27.67 -9.81 -2.57
CA ARG A 238 27.47 -10.65 -3.77
C ARG A 238 27.01 -12.07 -3.48
N ASP A 239 27.31 -12.57 -2.30
CA ASP A 239 26.89 -13.88 -1.77
C ASP A 239 25.48 -13.90 -1.17
N HIS A 240 24.85 -12.73 -1.02
CA HIS A 240 23.50 -12.61 -0.44
C HIS A 240 22.37 -12.73 -1.47
N VAL A 241 22.64 -12.81 -2.78
CA VAL A 241 21.64 -12.71 -3.84
C VAL A 241 20.44 -13.64 -3.60
N GLU A 242 20.68 -14.93 -3.45
CA GLU A 242 19.58 -15.89 -3.30
C GLU A 242 18.82 -15.69 -1.98
N ARG A 243 19.52 -15.35 -0.89
CA ARG A 243 18.91 -15.09 0.40
C ARG A 243 18.03 -13.83 0.38
N VAL A 244 18.48 -12.78 -0.28
CA VAL A 244 17.74 -11.54 -0.47
C VAL A 244 16.45 -11.79 -1.25
N PHE A 245 16.52 -12.44 -2.40
CA PHE A 245 15.32 -12.73 -3.19
C PHE A 245 14.40 -13.76 -2.55
N HIS A 246 14.93 -14.68 -1.73
CA HIS A 246 14.09 -15.53 -0.87
C HIS A 246 13.29 -14.68 0.12
N THR A 247 13.92 -13.75 0.83
CA THR A 247 13.22 -12.84 1.75
C THR A 247 12.16 -12.01 1.02
N LEU A 248 12.54 -11.40 -0.11
CA LEU A 248 11.65 -10.53 -0.88
C LEU A 248 10.41 -11.26 -1.41
N ALA A 249 10.49 -12.57 -1.66
CA ALA A 249 9.35 -13.36 -2.15
C ALA A 249 8.15 -13.37 -1.19
N TYR A 250 8.35 -13.18 0.11
CA TYR A 250 7.26 -13.07 1.10
C TYR A 250 6.49 -11.74 1.01
N PHE A 251 7.08 -10.71 0.38
CA PHE A 251 6.59 -9.34 0.30
C PHE A 251 6.36 -8.89 -1.13
N ASP A 252 6.60 -9.76 -2.10
CA ASP A 252 6.36 -9.50 -3.52
C ASP A 252 4.85 -9.51 -3.80
N VAL A 253 4.30 -8.33 -4.13
CA VAL A 253 2.85 -8.24 -4.35
C VAL A 253 2.41 -8.95 -5.63
N SER A 254 3.30 -9.29 -6.56
CA SER A 254 3.00 -10.19 -7.67
C SER A 254 2.79 -11.65 -7.23
N VAL A 255 3.33 -12.03 -6.06
CA VAL A 255 3.09 -13.32 -5.41
C VAL A 255 1.85 -13.26 -4.53
N LEU A 256 1.74 -12.23 -3.68
CA LEU A 256 0.63 -12.05 -2.76
C LEU A 256 -0.71 -11.91 -3.50
N ALA A 257 -0.74 -11.21 -4.63
CA ALA A 257 -1.95 -10.96 -5.43
C ALA A 257 -2.74 -12.24 -5.80
N ALA A 258 -2.07 -13.39 -5.89
CA ALA A 258 -2.73 -14.67 -6.12
C ALA A 258 -3.65 -15.11 -4.96
N LEU A 259 -3.55 -14.48 -3.80
CA LEU A 259 -4.41 -14.73 -2.63
C LEU A 259 -5.59 -13.77 -2.55
N ALA A 260 -5.52 -12.59 -3.22
CA ALA A 260 -6.50 -11.53 -3.13
C ALA A 260 -7.82 -11.90 -3.83
N GLN A 261 -8.96 -11.64 -3.17
CA GLN A 261 -10.29 -11.97 -3.69
C GLN A 261 -11.19 -10.73 -3.84
N ASN A 262 -10.86 -9.62 -3.20
CA ASN A 262 -11.68 -8.41 -3.21
C ASN A 262 -11.65 -7.74 -4.59
N PRO A 263 -12.72 -7.02 -5.02
CA PRO A 263 -12.72 -6.30 -6.30
C PRO A 263 -11.62 -5.22 -6.35
N ALA A 264 -10.87 -5.14 -7.44
CA ALA A 264 -9.73 -4.23 -7.57
C ALA A 264 -9.73 -3.42 -8.88
N LEU A 265 -9.36 -2.15 -8.75
CA LEU A 265 -9.00 -1.28 -9.86
C LEU A 265 -7.52 -0.95 -9.79
N PHE A 266 -6.82 -1.22 -10.88
CA PHE A 266 -5.40 -0.89 -11.04
C PHE A 266 -5.22 0.28 -12.01
N SER A 267 -4.11 0.99 -11.88
CA SER A 267 -3.59 1.83 -12.96
C SER A 267 -2.16 1.42 -13.32
N VAL A 268 -1.78 1.67 -14.58
CA VAL A 268 -0.42 1.46 -15.10
C VAL A 268 -0.06 2.58 -16.05
N ALA A 269 1.16 3.06 -15.97
CA ALA A 269 1.72 4.06 -16.88
C ALA A 269 2.86 3.43 -17.71
N LEU A 270 2.78 3.50 -19.04
CA LEU A 270 3.70 2.74 -19.90
C LEU A 270 5.09 3.37 -20.02
N MET A 271 5.29 4.58 -19.48
CA MET A 271 6.58 5.28 -19.44
C MET A 271 7.19 5.31 -18.02
N ASP A 272 6.59 4.58 -17.07
CA ASP A 272 7.03 4.57 -15.67
C ASP A 272 8.36 3.82 -15.50
N GLU A 273 9.41 4.55 -15.16
CA GLU A 273 10.76 4.01 -14.87
C GLU A 273 10.97 3.62 -13.39
N ILE A 274 10.05 4.00 -12.50
CA ILE A 274 10.11 3.70 -11.07
C ILE A 274 9.44 2.36 -10.79
N CYS A 275 8.20 2.18 -11.30
CA CYS A 275 7.46 0.93 -11.26
C CYS A 275 7.22 0.43 -12.69
N PRO A 276 8.19 -0.26 -13.30
CA PRO A 276 8.11 -0.66 -14.69
C PRO A 276 6.80 -1.38 -15.03
N PRO A 277 6.15 -1.06 -16.16
CA PRO A 277 4.85 -1.66 -16.52
C PRO A 277 4.79 -3.17 -16.41
N SER A 278 5.87 -3.88 -16.72
CA SER A 278 5.94 -5.34 -16.60
C SER A 278 5.78 -5.83 -15.16
N THR A 279 6.22 -5.05 -14.17
CA THR A 279 6.07 -5.39 -12.75
C THR A 279 4.65 -5.12 -12.26
N VAL A 280 4.03 -4.06 -12.73
CA VAL A 280 2.60 -3.74 -12.46
C VAL A 280 1.70 -4.84 -13.04
N TYR A 281 1.94 -5.22 -14.30
CA TYR A 281 1.18 -6.30 -14.95
C TYR A 281 1.43 -7.66 -14.31
N ALA A 282 2.61 -7.93 -13.76
CA ALA A 282 2.86 -9.15 -13.00
C ALA A 282 1.91 -9.28 -11.79
N ALA A 283 1.72 -8.19 -11.02
CA ALA A 283 0.76 -8.16 -9.92
C ALA A 283 -0.70 -8.21 -10.42
N TYR A 284 -1.06 -7.38 -11.40
CA TYR A 284 -2.39 -7.37 -11.99
C TYR A 284 -2.80 -8.74 -12.52
N ASN A 285 -1.95 -9.36 -13.33
CA ASN A 285 -2.27 -10.65 -13.95
C ASN A 285 -2.36 -11.79 -12.92
N ALA A 286 -1.59 -11.72 -11.82
CA ALA A 286 -1.65 -12.68 -10.71
C ALA A 286 -2.86 -12.49 -9.80
N TYR A 287 -3.44 -11.28 -9.71
CA TYR A 287 -4.55 -10.96 -8.83
C TYR A 287 -5.75 -11.87 -9.11
N ALA A 288 -6.24 -12.59 -8.09
CA ALA A 288 -7.22 -13.65 -8.29
C ALA A 288 -8.66 -13.16 -8.31
N GLY A 289 -8.99 -12.07 -7.60
CA GLY A 289 -10.34 -11.48 -7.55
C GLY A 289 -10.73 -10.75 -8.83
N PRO A 290 -11.97 -10.24 -8.88
CA PRO A 290 -12.41 -9.34 -9.96
C PRO A 290 -11.51 -8.13 -10.06
N LYS A 291 -11.07 -7.80 -11.28
CA LYS A 291 -10.08 -6.74 -11.48
C LYS A 291 -10.26 -5.99 -12.79
N GLU A 292 -9.96 -4.71 -12.73
CA GLU A 292 -9.91 -3.81 -13.88
C GLU A 292 -8.57 -3.08 -13.88
N ILE A 293 -8.09 -2.64 -15.05
CA ILE A 293 -6.87 -1.84 -15.17
C ILE A 293 -7.06 -0.70 -16.14
N THR A 294 -6.62 0.51 -15.75
CA THR A 294 -6.56 1.68 -16.63
C THR A 294 -5.12 1.88 -17.10
N VAL A 295 -4.93 2.00 -18.41
CA VAL A 295 -3.61 2.16 -19.02
C VAL A 295 -3.39 3.60 -19.43
N TYR A 296 -2.27 4.19 -19.02
CA TYR A 296 -1.81 5.53 -19.40
C TYR A 296 -0.57 5.42 -20.28
N PRO A 297 -0.74 5.54 -21.63
CA PRO A 297 0.32 5.17 -22.57
C PRO A 297 1.50 6.13 -22.63
N PHE A 298 1.34 7.38 -22.17
CA PHE A 298 2.36 8.44 -22.27
C PHE A 298 2.74 9.05 -20.92
N ASN A 299 2.25 8.47 -19.84
CA ASN A 299 2.50 8.94 -18.47
C ASN A 299 3.63 8.15 -17.82
N ASP A 300 4.27 8.79 -16.86
CA ASP A 300 5.32 8.24 -15.99
C ASP A 300 4.68 7.78 -14.65
N HIS A 301 5.41 7.84 -13.56
CA HIS A 301 5.04 7.31 -12.25
C HIS A 301 3.79 7.96 -11.62
N GLU A 302 3.30 9.07 -12.14
CA GLU A 302 2.05 9.69 -11.68
C GLU A 302 0.79 8.85 -11.96
N GLY A 303 0.86 7.87 -12.88
CA GLY A 303 -0.19 6.87 -13.08
C GLY A 303 -1.57 7.41 -13.47
N GLY A 304 -1.63 8.56 -14.16
CA GLY A 304 -2.87 9.24 -14.55
C GLY A 304 -3.31 10.35 -13.59
N ASP A 305 -2.77 10.39 -12.36
CA ASP A 305 -2.97 11.46 -11.37
C ASP A 305 -4.43 11.95 -11.30
N VAL A 306 -4.67 13.25 -11.37
CA VAL A 306 -6.01 13.86 -11.30
C VAL A 306 -6.98 13.37 -12.39
N PHE A 307 -6.48 12.88 -13.52
CA PHE A 307 -7.32 12.28 -14.57
C PHE A 307 -7.82 10.89 -14.20
N HIS A 308 -7.12 10.18 -13.29
CA HIS A 308 -7.56 8.88 -12.79
C HIS A 308 -8.61 9.00 -11.68
N GLN A 309 -8.61 10.08 -10.90
CA GLN A 309 -9.53 10.30 -9.79
C GLN A 309 -11.03 10.10 -10.15
N PRO A 310 -11.56 10.62 -11.27
CA PRO A 310 -12.95 10.34 -11.66
C PRO A 310 -13.22 8.86 -12.01
N VAL A 311 -12.22 8.10 -12.45
CA VAL A 311 -12.34 6.67 -12.72
C VAL A 311 -12.47 5.92 -11.38
N GLN A 312 -11.59 6.21 -10.44
CA GLN A 312 -11.62 5.66 -9.08
C GLN A 312 -12.92 6.00 -8.36
N LEU A 313 -13.39 7.26 -8.46
CA LEU A 313 -14.65 7.68 -7.82
C LEU A 313 -15.84 6.87 -8.33
N ARG A 314 -15.99 6.72 -9.64
CA ARG A 314 -17.07 5.90 -10.22
C ARG A 314 -16.96 4.44 -9.76
N TYR A 315 -15.73 3.91 -9.70
CA TYR A 315 -15.49 2.54 -9.25
C TYR A 315 -15.92 2.34 -7.79
N LEU A 316 -15.56 3.28 -6.89
CA LEU A 316 -15.95 3.23 -5.48
C LEU A 316 -17.45 3.43 -5.30
N GLN A 317 -18.05 4.41 -5.97
CA GLN A 317 -19.51 4.67 -5.88
C GLN A 317 -20.33 3.44 -6.27
N ALA A 318 -19.90 2.70 -7.29
CA ALA A 318 -20.58 1.46 -7.71
C ALA A 318 -20.50 0.32 -6.67
N ARG A 319 -19.49 0.33 -5.79
CA ARG A 319 -19.22 -0.74 -4.81
C ARG A 319 -19.53 -0.37 -3.37
N LEU A 320 -19.53 0.91 -3.05
CA LEU A 320 -19.81 1.43 -1.71
C LEU A 320 -21.20 2.09 -1.62
N ALA A 321 -21.99 2.04 -2.71
CA ALA A 321 -23.40 2.46 -2.66
C ALA A 321 -24.15 1.66 -1.59
N GLU A 322 -25.05 2.34 -0.86
CA GLU A 322 -25.93 1.65 0.06
C GLU A 322 -26.71 0.58 -0.69
N THR A 323 -26.66 -0.65 -0.21
CA THR A 323 -27.56 -1.70 -0.64
C THR A 323 -28.94 -1.30 -0.15
N SER A 324 -29.79 -0.86 -1.09
CA SER A 324 -31.20 -0.47 -0.87
C SER A 324 -32.02 -1.63 -0.32
#